data_af985ba55519f1a84a94cf8605a568b4
#
_entry.id   af985ba55519f1a84a94cf8605a568b4
#
_cell.length_a   1.000
_cell.length_b   1.000
_cell.length_c   1.000
_cell.angle_alpha   90.00
_cell.angle_beta   90.00
_cell.angle_gamma   90.00
#
_symmetry.space_group_name_H-M   'P 1'
#
loop_
_entity.id
_entity.type
_entity.pdbx_description
1 polymer ?
#
loop_
_entity_poly.entity_id
_entity_poly.type
_entity_poly.pdbx_seq_one_letter_code
_entity_poly.pdbx_strand_id
1 'polypeptide(L)'
;LMKLATHQWFIGMNAVGTDGKALREQANTAVDATEFFPIWGRARLEAMIKNRPDWCVSRQRNWGVPMPFFVHKETGAPHPDTLNLLEIVCKQVEQQGVEAWFSLDGDAFLNQHAPANAEQYKKVTDTLDVWFDSGATHYAVIRSAQHPSLAAEAQVRAAAGKPVADLYLEGSDQHRGWFQSSLLTDCAIDGHAPYDALMTHGFVVYCAGHKMSKSKGNV
;
A
#
# COMPACT_ATOMS: atom_id res chain seq x y z
N LEU A 1 28.81 -11.89 2.80
CA LEU A 1 28.09 -11.01 1.88
C LEU A 1 27.98 -9.63 2.52
N MET A 2 28.73 -8.66 2.01
CA MET A 2 28.55 -7.25 2.40
C MET A 2 27.32 -6.72 1.64
N LYS A 3 26.35 -6.17 2.37
CA LYS A 3 25.24 -5.41 1.80
C LYS A 3 25.45 -3.95 2.15
N LEU A 4 25.34 -3.08 1.16
CA LEU A 4 25.30 -1.63 1.39
C LEU A 4 23.98 -1.29 2.07
N ALA A 5 24.04 -0.47 3.12
CA ALA A 5 22.86 0.15 3.68
C ALA A 5 22.38 1.23 2.71
N THR A 6 21.13 1.15 2.29
CA THR A 6 20.47 2.16 1.45
C THR A 6 19.44 2.89 2.29
N HIS A 7 19.13 4.14 1.93
CA HIS A 7 17.98 4.84 2.50
C HIS A 7 16.72 4.08 2.13
N GLN A 8 15.82 3.92 3.11
CA GLN A 8 14.57 3.20 2.94
C GLN A 8 13.41 4.07 3.38
N TRP A 9 12.25 3.84 2.77
CA TRP A 9 11.00 4.49 3.14
C TRP A 9 10.14 3.54 3.96
N PHE A 10 9.57 4.06 5.03
CA PHE A 10 8.75 3.29 5.96
C PHE A 10 7.40 3.97 6.18
N ILE A 11 6.36 3.15 6.27
CA ILE A 11 5.10 3.55 6.89
C ILE A 11 5.23 3.24 8.38
N GLY A 12 5.23 4.30 9.21
CA GLY A 12 5.40 4.19 10.65
C GLY A 12 4.15 3.66 11.33
N MET A 13 4.24 2.49 11.95
CA MET A 13 3.10 1.89 12.64
C MET A 13 2.66 2.67 13.88
N ASN A 14 3.58 3.40 14.50
CA ASN A 14 3.33 4.22 15.69
C ASN A 14 3.39 5.74 15.37
N ALA A 15 3.54 6.10 14.10
CA ALA A 15 3.43 7.49 13.67
C ALA A 15 1.97 7.95 13.85
N VAL A 16 1.81 9.13 14.45
CA VAL A 16 0.49 9.72 14.69
C VAL A 16 0.05 10.46 13.43
N GLY A 17 -1.11 10.11 12.91
CA GLY A 17 -1.73 10.76 11.76
C GLY A 17 -2.35 12.12 12.10
N THR A 18 -2.97 12.73 11.11
CA THR A 18 -3.66 14.03 11.24
C THR A 18 -4.88 13.98 12.16
N ASP A 19 -5.45 12.79 12.35
CA ASP A 19 -6.57 12.50 13.26
C ASP A 19 -6.13 12.29 14.73
N GLY A 20 -4.83 12.40 15.02
CA GLY A 20 -4.26 12.22 16.35
C GLY A 20 -4.08 10.78 16.80
N LYS A 21 -4.30 9.79 15.92
CA LYS A 21 -4.16 8.36 16.22
C LYS A 21 -2.96 7.76 15.51
N ALA A 22 -2.35 6.74 16.12
CA ALA A 22 -1.33 5.93 15.47
C ALA A 22 -1.96 4.89 14.55
N LEU A 23 -1.30 4.60 13.41
CA LEU A 23 -1.79 3.60 12.44
C LEU A 23 -2.05 2.24 13.10
N ARG A 24 -1.21 1.83 14.04
CA ARG A 24 -1.41 0.59 14.81
C ARG A 24 -2.70 0.62 15.62
N GLU A 25 -3.03 1.73 16.24
CA GLU A 25 -4.26 1.90 17.01
C GLU A 25 -5.49 1.84 16.11
N GLN A 26 -5.46 2.55 14.98
CA GLN A 26 -6.53 2.51 13.98
C GLN A 26 -6.74 1.09 13.45
N ALA A 27 -5.64 0.39 13.09
CA ALA A 27 -5.72 -0.98 12.58
C ALA A 27 -6.28 -1.98 13.62
N ASN A 28 -5.92 -1.84 14.90
CA ASN A 28 -6.51 -2.68 15.95
C ASN A 28 -8.02 -2.39 16.10
N THR A 29 -8.43 -1.12 16.11
CA THR A 29 -9.85 -0.74 16.15
C THR A 29 -10.61 -1.29 14.95
N ALA A 30 -10.02 -1.25 13.75
CA ALA A 30 -10.63 -1.78 12.54
C ALA A 30 -10.77 -3.32 12.58
N VAL A 31 -9.77 -4.03 13.15
CA VAL A 31 -9.87 -5.49 13.38
C VAL A 31 -10.99 -5.82 14.35
N ASP A 32 -11.18 -5.00 15.40
CA ASP A 32 -12.28 -5.17 16.34
C ASP A 32 -13.67 -5.04 15.70
N ALA A 33 -13.80 -4.20 14.70
CA ALA A 33 -15.03 -3.96 13.95
C ALA A 33 -15.28 -4.98 12.82
N THR A 34 -14.28 -5.77 12.43
CA THR A 34 -14.34 -6.73 11.32
C THR A 34 -14.93 -8.07 11.78
N GLU A 35 -15.80 -8.68 10.97
CA GLU A 35 -16.25 -10.06 11.15
C GLU A 35 -15.25 -11.05 10.55
N PHE A 36 -15.08 -12.22 11.23
CA PHE A 36 -14.11 -13.24 10.79
C PHE A 36 -14.76 -14.60 10.61
N PHE A 37 -14.54 -15.21 9.45
CA PHE A 37 -14.97 -16.55 9.09
C PHE A 37 -13.77 -17.39 8.60
N PRO A 38 -13.32 -18.38 9.39
CA PRO A 38 -13.69 -18.72 10.77
C PRO A 38 -13.11 -17.73 11.80
N ILE A 39 -13.70 -17.70 12.98
CA ILE A 39 -13.38 -16.73 14.05
C ILE A 39 -11.89 -16.71 14.46
N TRP A 40 -11.16 -17.82 14.33
CA TRP A 40 -9.74 -17.87 14.65
C TRP A 40 -8.87 -16.91 13.80
N GLY A 41 -9.36 -16.49 12.64
CA GLY A 41 -8.68 -15.52 11.78
C GLY A 41 -8.42 -14.19 12.47
N ARG A 42 -9.32 -13.77 13.36
CA ARG A 42 -9.19 -12.56 14.17
C ARG A 42 -7.91 -12.56 15.01
N ALA A 43 -7.75 -13.54 15.88
CA ALA A 43 -6.59 -13.63 16.77
C ALA A 43 -5.26 -13.64 15.99
N ARG A 44 -5.27 -14.24 14.80
CA ARG A 44 -4.10 -14.28 13.94
C ARG A 44 -3.75 -12.89 13.37
N LEU A 45 -4.73 -12.14 12.88
CA LEU A 45 -4.50 -10.80 12.34
C LEU A 45 -4.12 -9.81 13.45
N GLU A 46 -4.80 -9.84 14.59
CA GLU A 46 -4.47 -9.05 15.79
C GLU A 46 -3.01 -9.23 16.21
N ALA A 47 -2.55 -10.49 16.33
CA ALA A 47 -1.17 -10.79 16.73
C ALA A 47 -0.15 -10.22 15.72
N MET A 48 -0.48 -10.24 14.44
CA MET A 48 0.38 -9.68 13.39
C MET A 48 0.44 -8.16 13.45
N ILE A 49 -0.67 -7.46 13.69
CA ILE A 49 -0.71 -6.00 13.81
C ILE A 49 -0.03 -5.54 15.10
N LYS A 50 -0.31 -6.20 16.23
CA LYS A 50 0.23 -5.83 17.55
C LYS A 50 1.75 -5.76 17.56
N ASN A 51 2.41 -6.71 16.92
CA ASN A 51 3.87 -6.85 16.94
C ASN A 51 4.53 -6.42 15.62
N ARG A 52 3.78 -5.80 14.70
CA ARG A 52 4.32 -5.41 13.41
C ARG A 52 5.36 -4.30 13.55
N PRO A 53 6.58 -4.45 13.01
CA PRO A 53 7.50 -3.33 12.85
C PRO A 53 6.97 -2.35 11.81
N ASP A 54 7.59 -1.17 11.71
CA ASP A 54 7.32 -0.24 10.63
C ASP A 54 7.45 -0.94 9.27
N TRP A 55 6.55 -0.59 8.35
CA TRP A 55 6.49 -1.26 7.06
C TRP A 55 7.45 -0.59 6.07
N CYS A 56 8.56 -1.25 5.76
CA CYS A 56 9.45 -0.81 4.70
C CYS A 56 8.77 -0.97 3.34
N VAL A 57 8.42 0.15 2.70
CA VAL A 57 7.68 0.16 1.44
C VAL A 57 8.54 0.42 0.21
N SER A 58 9.81 0.82 0.38
CA SER A 58 10.73 1.02 -0.75
C SER A 58 11.42 -0.28 -1.14
N ARG A 59 11.63 -0.44 -2.46
CA ARG A 59 12.38 -1.56 -3.05
C ARG A 59 13.34 -1.03 -4.12
N GLN A 60 14.55 -1.57 -4.15
CA GLN A 60 15.53 -1.31 -5.21
C GLN A 60 15.36 -2.39 -6.28
N ARG A 61 14.40 -2.18 -7.19
CA ARG A 61 14.03 -3.11 -8.27
C ARG A 61 13.89 -2.36 -9.58
N ASN A 62 14.13 -3.08 -10.69
CA ASN A 62 13.91 -2.53 -12.04
C ASN A 62 12.44 -2.62 -12.48
N TRP A 63 11.62 -3.34 -11.72
CA TRP A 63 10.18 -3.51 -11.98
C TRP A 63 9.38 -3.21 -10.73
N GLY A 64 8.29 -2.49 -10.89
CA GLY A 64 7.33 -2.12 -9.85
C GLY A 64 6.77 -0.72 -10.05
N VAL A 65 5.77 -0.36 -9.27
CA VAL A 65 5.25 1.01 -9.23
C VAL A 65 6.33 1.92 -8.65
N PRO A 66 6.76 2.98 -9.34
CA PRO A 66 7.80 3.88 -8.84
C PRO A 66 7.33 4.69 -7.63
N MET A 67 8.28 5.16 -6.85
CA MET A 67 8.06 6.15 -5.80
C MET A 67 8.37 7.54 -6.35
N PRO A 68 7.37 8.32 -6.82
CA PRO A 68 7.60 9.53 -7.57
C PRO A 68 7.90 10.73 -6.66
N PHE A 69 8.92 10.61 -5.83
CA PHE A 69 9.37 11.65 -4.91
C PHE A 69 10.68 12.30 -5.34
N PHE A 70 10.84 13.54 -4.91
CA PHE A 70 12.12 14.27 -4.94
C PHE A 70 12.59 14.49 -3.51
N VAL A 71 13.87 14.19 -3.26
CA VAL A 71 14.46 14.27 -1.92
C VAL A 71 15.70 15.12 -1.91
N HIS A 72 15.94 15.80 -0.81
CA HIS A 72 17.15 16.57 -0.61
C HIS A 72 18.38 15.67 -0.63
N LYS A 73 19.40 16.06 -1.41
CA LYS A 73 20.59 15.23 -1.69
C LYS A 73 21.36 14.82 -0.44
N GLU A 74 21.44 15.69 0.58
CA GLU A 74 22.19 15.47 1.81
C GLU A 74 21.33 14.84 2.92
N THR A 75 20.14 15.38 3.15
CA THR A 75 19.30 14.99 4.29
C THR A 75 18.34 13.84 3.99
N GLY A 76 18.04 13.60 2.70
CA GLY A 76 17.00 12.64 2.28
C GLY A 76 15.56 13.11 2.56
N ALA A 77 15.38 14.33 3.07
CA ALA A 77 14.05 14.87 3.34
C ALA A 77 13.26 15.09 2.05
N PRO A 78 11.94 14.81 2.02
CA PRO A 78 11.10 15.11 0.88
C PRO A 78 11.13 16.59 0.52
N HIS A 79 10.92 16.90 -0.76
CA HIS A 79 10.78 18.26 -1.22
C HIS A 79 9.58 18.93 -0.51
N PRO A 80 9.69 20.21 -0.08
CA PRO A 80 8.58 20.89 0.61
C PRO A 80 7.28 20.90 -0.21
N ASP A 81 7.39 21.00 -1.53
CA ASP A 81 6.26 21.00 -2.47
C ASP A 81 5.94 19.61 -3.04
N THR A 82 6.21 18.55 -2.27
CA THR A 82 6.06 17.15 -2.72
C THR A 82 4.66 16.87 -3.28
N LEU A 83 3.60 17.36 -2.65
CA LEU A 83 2.22 17.06 -3.07
C LEU A 83 1.93 17.63 -4.45
N ASN A 84 2.35 18.86 -4.75
CA ASN A 84 2.17 19.47 -6.07
C ASN A 84 3.02 18.77 -7.13
N LEU A 85 4.29 18.48 -6.84
CA LEU A 85 5.16 17.74 -7.75
C LEU A 85 4.61 16.34 -8.07
N LEU A 86 4.06 15.66 -7.06
CA LEU A 86 3.41 14.37 -7.22
C LEU A 86 2.21 14.44 -8.18
N GLU A 87 1.35 15.45 -8.00
CA GLU A 87 0.18 15.68 -8.85
C GLU A 87 0.57 15.88 -10.32
N ILE A 88 1.65 16.63 -10.58
CA ILE A 88 2.17 16.85 -11.94
C ILE A 88 2.67 15.54 -12.54
N VAL A 89 3.44 14.75 -11.77
CA VAL A 89 3.94 13.46 -12.23
C VAL A 89 2.79 12.47 -12.48
N CYS A 90 1.80 12.42 -11.58
CA CYS A 90 0.63 11.57 -11.77
C CYS A 90 -0.10 11.86 -13.09
N LYS A 91 -0.29 13.13 -13.44
CA LYS A 91 -0.90 13.53 -14.73
C LYS A 91 -0.06 13.10 -15.93
N GLN A 92 1.26 13.15 -15.83
CA GLN A 92 2.14 12.64 -16.90
C GLN A 92 2.03 11.12 -17.03
N VAL A 93 2.04 10.40 -15.92
CA VAL A 93 1.87 8.92 -15.89
C VAL A 93 0.50 8.52 -16.43
N GLU A 94 -0.54 9.26 -16.11
CA GLU A 94 -1.90 9.02 -16.62
C GLU A 94 -1.99 9.11 -18.14
N GLN A 95 -1.24 10.03 -18.74
CA GLN A 95 -1.23 10.27 -20.19
C GLN A 95 -0.27 9.36 -20.97
N GLN A 96 0.86 9.00 -20.38
CA GLN A 96 2.01 8.38 -21.05
C GLN A 96 2.38 7.01 -20.46
N GLY A 97 1.72 6.58 -19.39
CA GLY A 97 2.07 5.36 -18.66
C GLY A 97 3.23 5.56 -17.68
N VAL A 98 3.56 4.52 -16.96
CA VAL A 98 4.56 4.52 -15.88
C VAL A 98 5.97 4.88 -16.36
N GLU A 99 6.28 4.64 -17.65
CA GLU A 99 7.55 5.00 -18.27
C GLU A 99 7.84 6.51 -18.24
N ALA A 100 6.79 7.34 -18.13
CA ALA A 100 6.94 8.78 -17.95
C ALA A 100 7.79 9.13 -16.73
N TRP A 101 7.66 8.39 -15.64
CA TRP A 101 8.52 8.58 -14.47
C TRP A 101 9.93 8.04 -14.69
N PHE A 102 10.08 6.84 -15.22
CA PHE A 102 11.40 6.23 -15.38
C PHE A 102 12.29 7.03 -16.32
N SER A 103 11.74 7.55 -17.43
CA SER A 103 12.46 8.37 -18.41
C SER A 103 12.60 9.85 -18.03
N LEU A 104 11.91 10.31 -16.97
CA LEU A 104 11.92 11.71 -16.54
C LEU A 104 13.32 12.17 -16.15
N ASP A 105 13.77 13.25 -16.78
CA ASP A 105 14.93 14.01 -16.30
C ASP A 105 14.51 14.82 -15.06
N GLY A 106 14.98 14.36 -13.89
CA GLY A 106 14.61 14.95 -12.61
C GLY A 106 15.10 16.39 -12.42
N ASP A 107 16.29 16.71 -12.93
CA ASP A 107 16.86 18.06 -12.81
C ASP A 107 16.10 19.04 -13.70
N ALA A 108 15.81 18.67 -14.95
CA ALA A 108 15.00 19.48 -15.87
C ALA A 108 13.58 19.69 -15.29
N PHE A 109 12.97 18.65 -14.75
CA PHE A 109 11.65 18.72 -14.14
C PHE A 109 11.61 19.67 -12.93
N LEU A 110 12.58 19.57 -12.02
CA LEU A 110 12.66 20.44 -10.85
C LEU A 110 12.91 21.89 -11.24
N ASN A 111 13.79 22.14 -12.22
CA ASN A 111 14.03 23.50 -12.75
C ASN A 111 12.78 24.15 -13.35
N GLN A 112 11.90 23.33 -13.94
CA GLN A 112 10.64 23.81 -14.52
C GLN A 112 9.54 24.05 -13.46
N HIS A 113 9.39 23.15 -12.49
CA HIS A 113 8.23 23.14 -11.59
C HIS A 113 8.54 23.60 -10.15
N ALA A 114 9.80 23.54 -9.72
CA ALA A 114 10.26 23.97 -8.41
C ALA A 114 11.68 24.56 -8.49
N PRO A 115 11.87 25.68 -9.23
CA PRO A 115 13.21 26.21 -9.53
C PRO A 115 13.97 26.71 -8.30
N ALA A 116 13.26 27.08 -7.22
CA ALA A 116 13.91 27.49 -5.98
C ALA A 116 14.59 26.26 -5.33
N ASN A 117 15.93 26.25 -5.32
CA ASN A 117 16.76 25.18 -4.74
C ASN A 117 16.66 23.82 -5.49
N ALA A 118 16.28 23.81 -6.77
CA ALA A 118 16.19 22.58 -7.57
C ALA A 118 17.46 21.73 -7.50
N GLU A 119 18.63 22.37 -7.50
CA GLU A 119 19.95 21.73 -7.43
C GLU A 119 20.20 20.95 -6.11
N GLN A 120 19.44 21.24 -5.05
CA GLN A 120 19.56 20.54 -3.75
C GLN A 120 18.81 19.21 -3.71
N TYR A 121 17.93 18.96 -4.68
CA TYR A 121 17.07 17.79 -4.70
C TYR A 121 17.46 16.81 -5.80
N LYS A 122 17.06 15.56 -5.62
CA LYS A 122 17.23 14.49 -6.61
C LYS A 122 15.97 13.63 -6.67
N LYS A 123 15.73 13.07 -7.84
CA LYS A 123 14.67 12.09 -8.10
C LYS A 123 14.94 10.79 -7.35
N VAL A 124 13.90 10.21 -6.72
CA VAL A 124 13.95 8.86 -6.13
C VAL A 124 13.83 7.82 -7.25
N THR A 125 14.63 6.76 -7.17
CA THR A 125 14.64 5.66 -8.15
C THR A 125 14.07 4.36 -7.60
N ASP A 126 13.61 4.35 -6.36
CA ASP A 126 13.00 3.18 -5.73
C ASP A 126 11.61 2.89 -6.30
N THR A 127 11.21 1.63 -6.19
CA THR A 127 9.84 1.17 -6.45
C THR A 127 9.11 0.85 -5.16
N LEU A 128 7.80 0.80 -5.20
CA LEU A 128 6.97 0.38 -4.07
C LEU A 128 7.07 -1.14 -3.83
N ASP A 129 6.86 -1.54 -2.59
CA ASP A 129 6.58 -2.92 -2.24
C ASP A 129 5.29 -3.38 -2.93
N VAL A 130 5.33 -4.51 -3.62
CA VAL A 130 4.17 -5.08 -4.32
C VAL A 130 2.96 -5.30 -3.39
N TRP A 131 3.18 -5.46 -2.09
CA TRP A 131 2.10 -5.54 -1.11
C TRP A 131 1.40 -4.20 -0.88
N PHE A 132 2.08 -3.08 -1.17
CA PHE A 132 1.45 -1.77 -1.19
C PHE A 132 0.51 -1.66 -2.39
N ASP A 133 0.96 -2.09 -3.58
CA ASP A 133 0.15 -2.05 -4.80
C ASP A 133 -1.15 -2.86 -4.62
N SER A 134 -1.02 -4.12 -4.18
CA SER A 134 -2.19 -4.96 -3.90
C SER A 134 -3.04 -4.45 -2.73
N GLY A 135 -2.40 -3.88 -1.70
CA GLY A 135 -3.08 -3.28 -0.56
C GLY A 135 -3.95 -2.09 -0.94
N ALA A 136 -3.55 -1.32 -1.95
CA ALA A 136 -4.26 -0.11 -2.41
C ALA A 136 -5.42 -0.39 -3.38
N THR A 137 -5.76 -1.65 -3.70
CA THR A 137 -6.83 -1.99 -4.67
C THR A 137 -8.20 -1.44 -4.29
N HIS A 138 -8.51 -1.35 -3.00
CA HIS A 138 -9.74 -0.73 -2.51
C HIS A 138 -9.87 0.73 -2.95
N TYR A 139 -8.77 1.44 -3.09
CA TYR A 139 -8.71 2.82 -3.52
C TYR A 139 -8.52 2.92 -5.04
N ALA A 140 -7.46 2.31 -5.58
CA ALA A 140 -7.03 2.45 -6.96
C ALA A 140 -7.97 1.80 -7.97
N VAL A 141 -8.75 0.78 -7.57
CA VAL A 141 -9.69 0.07 -8.45
C VAL A 141 -11.12 0.40 -8.09
N ILE A 142 -11.54 0.15 -6.85
CA ILE A 142 -12.96 0.23 -6.48
C ILE A 142 -13.46 1.68 -6.50
N ARG A 143 -12.63 2.64 -6.10
CA ARG A 143 -12.99 4.08 -6.11
C ARG A 143 -12.59 4.80 -7.39
N SER A 144 -11.98 4.09 -8.34
CA SER A 144 -11.47 4.71 -9.57
C SER A 144 -12.60 5.14 -10.52
N ALA A 145 -12.47 6.35 -11.08
CA ALA A 145 -13.35 6.83 -12.13
C ALA A 145 -13.29 5.97 -13.42
N GLN A 146 -12.26 5.15 -13.59
CA GLN A 146 -12.15 4.18 -14.68
C GLN A 146 -13.15 3.01 -14.54
N HIS A 147 -13.70 2.80 -13.34
CA HIS A 147 -14.72 1.80 -13.03
C HIS A 147 -15.97 2.47 -12.45
N PRO A 148 -16.77 3.20 -13.27
CA PRO A 148 -17.85 4.07 -12.77
C PRO A 148 -18.88 3.38 -11.89
N SER A 149 -19.22 2.12 -12.19
CA SER A 149 -20.19 1.35 -11.39
C SER A 149 -19.65 1.03 -10.00
N LEU A 150 -18.38 0.64 -9.89
CA LEU A 150 -17.74 0.37 -8.61
C LEU A 150 -17.56 1.66 -7.81
N ALA A 151 -17.11 2.73 -8.47
CA ALA A 151 -16.96 4.03 -7.82
C ALA A 151 -18.28 4.58 -7.27
N ALA A 152 -19.36 4.44 -8.02
CA ALA A 152 -20.70 4.85 -7.56
C ALA A 152 -21.14 4.05 -6.32
N GLU A 153 -20.96 2.74 -6.33
CA GLU A 153 -21.29 1.89 -5.18
C GLU A 153 -20.41 2.24 -3.98
N ALA A 154 -19.10 2.46 -4.18
CA ALA A 154 -18.19 2.88 -3.11
C ALA A 154 -18.62 4.21 -2.47
N GLN A 155 -19.13 5.17 -3.25
CA GLN A 155 -19.68 6.43 -2.74
C GLN A 155 -20.93 6.21 -1.89
N VAL A 156 -21.85 5.35 -2.35
CA VAL A 156 -23.06 5.00 -1.59
C VAL A 156 -22.69 4.35 -0.25
N ARG A 157 -21.73 3.43 -0.27
CA ARG A 157 -21.25 2.75 0.93
C ARG A 157 -20.57 3.73 1.90
N ALA A 158 -19.69 4.58 1.40
CA ALA A 158 -19.03 5.61 2.21
C ALA A 158 -20.04 6.57 2.85
N ALA A 159 -21.08 7.00 2.12
CA ALA A 159 -22.15 7.83 2.67
C ALA A 159 -22.97 7.12 3.77
N ALA A 160 -23.00 5.79 3.76
CA ALA A 160 -23.62 4.96 4.79
C ALA A 160 -22.65 4.58 5.94
N GLY A 161 -21.43 5.10 5.93
CA GLY A 161 -20.38 4.76 6.91
C GLY A 161 -19.89 3.31 6.82
N LYS A 162 -19.96 2.71 5.62
CA LYS A 162 -19.55 1.33 5.37
C LYS A 162 -18.24 1.26 4.60
N PRO A 163 -17.44 0.19 4.82
CA PRO A 163 -16.29 -0.13 3.98
C PRO A 163 -16.67 -0.34 2.51
N VAL A 164 -15.70 -0.26 1.62
CA VAL A 164 -15.95 -0.41 0.17
C VAL A 164 -16.31 -1.84 -0.25
N ALA A 165 -15.97 -2.84 0.54
CA ALA A 165 -16.29 -4.25 0.30
C ALA A 165 -17.04 -4.87 1.49
N ASP A 166 -17.99 -5.77 1.20
CA ASP A 166 -18.67 -6.56 2.24
C ASP A 166 -17.73 -7.68 2.75
N LEU A 167 -16.98 -8.31 1.83
CA LEU A 167 -16.22 -9.51 2.12
C LEU A 167 -14.92 -9.53 1.33
N TYR A 168 -13.80 -9.81 2.04
CA TYR A 168 -12.56 -10.29 1.44
C TYR A 168 -12.43 -11.80 1.69
N LEU A 169 -12.18 -12.55 0.62
CA LEU A 169 -12.07 -14.02 0.64
C LEU A 169 -10.73 -14.46 0.09
N GLU A 170 -9.90 -15.08 0.91
CA GLU A 170 -8.60 -15.61 0.51
C GLU A 170 -8.10 -16.74 1.43
N GLY A 171 -6.94 -17.31 1.08
CA GLY A 171 -6.25 -18.29 1.88
C GLY A 171 -5.66 -17.73 3.18
N SER A 172 -5.37 -18.62 4.10
CA SER A 172 -4.87 -18.29 5.43
C SER A 172 -3.49 -17.59 5.45
N ASP A 173 -2.71 -17.67 4.37
CA ASP A 173 -1.45 -16.94 4.20
C ASP A 173 -1.67 -15.43 4.05
N GLN A 174 -2.84 -15.00 3.59
CA GLN A 174 -3.16 -13.60 3.33
C GLN A 174 -3.37 -12.75 4.59
N HIS A 175 -3.42 -13.36 5.77
CA HIS A 175 -3.30 -12.60 7.03
C HIS A 175 -1.95 -11.85 7.12
N ARG A 176 -0.89 -12.37 6.48
CA ARG A 176 0.41 -11.70 6.35
C ARG A 176 0.61 -11.06 4.97
N GLY A 177 -0.36 -11.08 4.11
CA GLY A 177 -0.34 -10.55 2.77
C GLY A 177 -1.44 -9.50 2.58
N TRP A 178 -2.35 -9.78 1.66
CA TRP A 178 -3.35 -8.82 1.19
C TRP A 178 -4.34 -8.35 2.26
N PHE A 179 -4.79 -9.21 3.18
CA PHE A 179 -5.66 -8.78 4.27
C PHE A 179 -5.00 -7.70 5.13
N GLN A 180 -3.72 -7.89 5.45
CA GLN A 180 -2.97 -6.95 6.27
C GLN A 180 -2.59 -5.68 5.51
N SER A 181 -2.11 -5.79 4.26
CA SER A 181 -1.71 -4.62 3.49
C SER A 181 -2.91 -3.73 3.15
N SER A 182 -4.06 -4.31 2.77
CA SER A 182 -5.30 -3.56 2.56
C SER A 182 -5.81 -2.87 3.81
N LEU A 183 -5.77 -3.56 4.96
CA LEU A 183 -6.12 -2.97 6.25
C LEU A 183 -5.26 -1.73 6.55
N LEU A 184 -3.94 -1.85 6.42
CA LEU A 184 -3.03 -0.76 6.78
C LEU A 184 -3.14 0.42 5.83
N THR A 185 -3.32 0.19 4.53
CA THR A 185 -3.48 1.28 3.56
C THR A 185 -4.79 2.03 3.76
N ASP A 186 -5.91 1.33 4.00
CA ASP A 186 -7.20 2.01 4.22
C ASP A 186 -7.26 2.70 5.59
N CYS A 187 -6.73 2.06 6.64
CA CYS A 187 -6.60 2.73 7.95
C CYS A 187 -5.77 4.04 7.86
N ALA A 188 -4.72 4.06 7.03
CA ALA A 188 -3.91 5.26 6.83
C ALA A 188 -4.64 6.37 6.04
N ILE A 189 -5.59 6.00 5.16
CA ILE A 189 -6.35 6.93 4.30
C ILE A 189 -7.65 7.37 5.00
N ASP A 190 -8.46 6.41 5.46
CA ASP A 190 -9.83 6.63 5.92
C ASP A 190 -10.07 6.23 7.38
N GLY A 191 -9.08 5.65 8.06
CA GLY A 191 -9.17 5.29 9.49
C GLY A 191 -9.96 4.01 9.80
N HIS A 192 -10.31 3.20 8.79
CA HIS A 192 -11.07 1.96 8.97
C HIS A 192 -10.56 0.83 8.05
N ALA A 193 -11.12 -0.38 8.17
CA ALA A 193 -10.84 -1.47 7.24
C ALA A 193 -11.58 -1.26 5.91
N PRO A 194 -11.05 -1.74 4.76
CA PRO A 194 -11.72 -1.65 3.47
C PRO A 194 -12.85 -2.70 3.29
N TYR A 195 -13.07 -3.55 4.29
CA TYR A 195 -14.00 -4.68 4.28
C TYR A 195 -14.78 -4.79 5.60
N ASP A 196 -16.03 -5.25 5.53
CA ASP A 196 -16.84 -5.59 6.71
C ASP A 196 -16.41 -6.95 7.30
N ALA A 197 -16.06 -7.91 6.44
CA ALA A 197 -15.74 -9.26 6.86
C ALA A 197 -14.54 -9.86 6.14
N LEU A 198 -13.83 -10.78 6.81
CA LEU A 198 -12.80 -11.64 6.25
C LEU A 198 -13.21 -13.10 6.29
N MET A 199 -13.24 -13.75 5.14
CA MET A 199 -13.41 -15.19 5.03
C MET A 199 -12.09 -15.85 4.65
N THR A 200 -11.67 -16.82 5.43
CA THR A 200 -10.38 -17.48 5.26
C THR A 200 -10.57 -18.95 4.96
N HIS A 201 -10.15 -19.39 3.78
CA HIS A 201 -10.11 -20.80 3.42
C HIS A 201 -8.74 -21.44 3.66
N GLY A 202 -8.70 -22.77 3.65
CA GLY A 202 -7.45 -23.54 3.66
C GLY A 202 -6.72 -23.47 2.33
N PHE A 203 -5.50 -24.01 2.30
CA PHE A 203 -4.77 -24.16 1.05
C PHE A 203 -5.42 -25.21 0.15
N VAL A 204 -5.28 -25.02 -1.17
CA VAL A 204 -5.56 -26.10 -2.13
C VAL A 204 -4.57 -27.23 -1.87
N VAL A 205 -5.09 -28.43 -1.73
CA VAL A 205 -4.31 -29.62 -1.41
C VAL A 205 -4.40 -30.64 -2.55
N TYR A 206 -3.34 -31.39 -2.71
CA TYR A 206 -3.31 -32.57 -3.57
C TYR A 206 -4.21 -33.68 -2.98
N CYS A 207 -4.62 -34.66 -3.79
CA CYS A 207 -5.58 -35.70 -3.40
C CYS A 207 -5.18 -36.50 -2.14
N ALA A 208 -3.91 -36.51 -1.77
CA ALA A 208 -3.42 -37.10 -0.51
C ALA A 208 -3.45 -36.12 0.69
N GLY A 209 -4.11 -34.95 0.59
CA GLY A 209 -4.23 -33.97 1.66
C GLY A 209 -3.00 -33.10 1.91
N HIS A 210 -1.98 -33.18 1.06
CA HIS A 210 -0.78 -32.34 1.20
C HIS A 210 -0.89 -31.03 0.41
N LYS A 211 -0.41 -29.93 1.01
CA LYS A 211 -0.32 -28.63 0.33
C LYS A 211 0.45 -28.76 -0.99
N MET A 212 -0.12 -28.23 -2.06
CA MET A 212 0.55 -28.15 -3.36
C MET A 212 1.74 -27.20 -3.27
N SER A 213 2.88 -27.62 -3.80
CA SER A 213 4.13 -26.86 -3.75
C SER A 213 5.06 -27.27 -4.90
N LYS A 214 5.59 -26.28 -5.62
CA LYS A 214 6.59 -26.50 -6.67
C LYS A 214 7.80 -27.28 -6.17
N SER A 215 8.24 -27.05 -4.94
CA SER A 215 9.37 -27.76 -4.33
C SER A 215 9.10 -29.23 -4.06
N LYS A 216 7.82 -29.63 -4.01
CA LYS A 216 7.40 -31.03 -3.82
C LYS A 216 7.01 -31.71 -5.15
N GLY A 217 6.98 -30.96 -6.23
CA GLY A 217 6.61 -31.48 -7.55
C GLY A 217 5.17 -32.01 -7.64
N ASN A 218 4.26 -31.53 -6.78
CA ASN A 218 2.86 -31.98 -6.71
C ASN A 218 1.87 -30.85 -7.08
N VAL A 219 2.29 -30.02 -8.01
CA VAL A 219 1.49 -28.90 -8.57
C VAL A 219 1.07 -29.29 -9.97
#